data_96e999cf563343c80a47d92bd615de0c
#
_entry.id   96e999cf563343c80a47d92bd615de0c
#
_cell.length_a   1.000
_cell.length_b   1.000
_cell.length_c   1.000
_cell.angle_alpha   90.00
_cell.angle_beta   90.00
_cell.angle_gamma   90.00
#
_symmetry.space_group_name_H-M   'P 1'
#
loop_
_entity.id
_entity.type
_entity.pdbx_description
1 polymer ?
#
loop_
_entity_poly.entity_id
_entity_poly.type
_entity_poly.pdbx_seq_one_letter_code
_entity_poly.pdbx_strand_id
1 'polypeptide(L)'
;MSKREIIEQKTEEILIPIMEEYGFELVDVEYVKEGSSWYLRAYIDKPGGININDCETVSRRLSDILDEKDFIDDAYIMEVSSPGLGRPLKKEKDFKRSLGMEVDIRTYRMIDRQKEFTGILTAYDAGTVTIELEDETTKTFDRGDIALIRLAFDF
;
A
#
# COMPACT_ATOMS: atom_id res chain seq x y z
N MET A 1 -19.17 -1.21 11.38
CA MET A 1 -17.76 -0.85 11.13
C MET A 1 -17.04 -0.70 12.45
N SER A 2 -15.80 -1.14 12.51
CA SER A 2 -14.96 -0.93 13.69
C SER A 2 -14.54 0.55 13.79
N LYS A 3 -14.09 0.96 14.98
CA LYS A 3 -13.53 2.29 15.20
C LYS A 3 -12.38 2.57 14.23
N ARG A 4 -11.52 1.59 14.01
CA ARG A 4 -10.39 1.67 13.07
C ARG A 4 -10.86 1.96 11.64
N GLU A 5 -11.86 1.22 11.18
CA GLU A 5 -12.39 1.38 9.82
C GLU A 5 -13.06 2.75 9.63
N ILE A 6 -13.75 3.23 10.65
CA ILE A 6 -14.39 4.55 10.61
C ILE A 6 -13.33 5.65 10.50
N ILE A 7 -12.25 5.55 11.27
CA ILE A 7 -11.14 6.51 11.23
C ILE A 7 -10.47 6.49 9.86
N GLU A 8 -10.19 5.30 9.33
CA GLU A 8 -9.59 5.14 8.00
C GLU A 8 -10.47 5.75 6.92
N GLN A 9 -11.77 5.49 6.95
CA GLN A 9 -12.73 6.02 5.99
C GLN A 9 -12.84 7.55 6.07
N LYS A 10 -12.95 8.11 7.26
CA LYS A 10 -13.04 9.57 7.44
C LYS A 10 -11.76 10.27 6.97
N THR A 11 -10.61 9.68 7.23
CA THR A 11 -9.33 10.20 6.77
C THR A 11 -9.22 10.16 5.25
N GLU A 12 -9.66 9.07 4.65
CA GLU A 12 -9.72 8.94 3.19
C GLU A 12 -10.59 10.01 2.55
N GLU A 13 -11.77 10.27 3.12
CA GLU A 13 -12.67 11.32 2.64
C GLU A 13 -12.05 12.72 2.72
N ILE A 14 -11.24 12.99 3.76
CA ILE A 14 -10.51 14.25 3.91
C ILE A 14 -9.41 14.36 2.84
N LEU A 15 -8.71 13.27 2.55
CA LEU A 15 -7.58 13.25 1.63
C LEU A 15 -7.98 13.36 0.16
N ILE A 16 -9.13 12.86 -0.24
CA ILE A 16 -9.55 12.87 -1.65
C ILE A 16 -9.51 14.28 -2.26
N PRO A 17 -10.11 15.33 -1.65
CA PRO A 17 -10.02 16.69 -2.20
C PRO A 17 -8.58 17.22 -2.27
N ILE A 18 -7.75 16.85 -1.31
CA ILE A 18 -6.33 17.25 -1.29
C ILE A 18 -5.59 16.60 -2.47
N MET A 19 -5.85 15.32 -2.72
CA MET A 19 -5.27 14.61 -3.85
C MET A 19 -5.67 15.24 -5.18
N GLU A 20 -6.94 15.59 -5.34
CA GLU A 20 -7.43 16.25 -6.54
C GLU A 20 -6.76 17.61 -6.77
N GLU A 21 -6.57 18.37 -5.71
CA GLU A 21 -5.93 19.69 -5.78
C GLU A 21 -4.49 19.61 -6.30
N TYR A 22 -3.73 18.62 -5.87
CA TYR A 22 -2.32 18.48 -6.25
C TYR A 22 -2.05 17.51 -7.40
N GLY A 23 -3.06 16.81 -7.88
CA GLY A 23 -2.87 15.78 -8.90
C GLY A 23 -2.19 14.52 -8.37
N PHE A 24 -2.39 14.20 -7.10
CA PHE A 24 -1.84 13.02 -6.46
C PHE A 24 -2.86 11.89 -6.41
N GLU A 25 -2.39 10.68 -6.18
CA GLU A 25 -3.21 9.48 -6.02
C GLU A 25 -3.14 9.01 -4.57
N LEU A 26 -4.30 8.73 -3.97
CA LEU A 26 -4.35 8.09 -2.66
C LEU A 26 -4.28 6.57 -2.85
N VAL A 27 -3.23 5.98 -2.35
CA VAL A 27 -3.01 4.54 -2.47
C VAL A 27 -3.71 3.79 -1.34
N ASP A 28 -3.53 4.22 -0.10
CA ASP A 28 -4.18 3.61 1.06
C ASP A 28 -4.10 4.50 2.29
N VAL A 29 -4.97 4.21 3.26
CA VAL A 29 -4.96 4.80 4.60
C VAL A 29 -5.04 3.65 5.60
N GLU A 30 -4.16 3.66 6.60
CA GLU A 30 -4.13 2.66 7.67
C GLU A 30 -4.13 3.35 9.03
N TYR A 31 -4.96 2.86 9.95
CA TYR A 31 -4.92 3.26 11.36
C TYR A 31 -4.61 2.01 12.18
N VAL A 32 -3.35 1.86 12.60
CA VAL A 32 -2.84 0.63 13.19
C VAL A 32 -2.10 0.91 14.50
N LYS A 33 -2.13 -0.05 15.41
CA LYS A 33 -1.36 -0.01 16.63
C LYS A 33 -0.14 -0.89 16.48
N GLU A 34 1.03 -0.30 16.68
CA GLU A 34 2.31 -1.02 16.69
C GLU A 34 3.01 -0.74 18.02
N GLY A 35 3.28 -1.79 18.77
CA GLY A 35 3.76 -1.63 20.14
C GLY A 35 2.71 -0.91 20.98
N SER A 36 3.09 0.17 21.64
CA SER A 36 2.20 0.98 22.47
C SER A 36 1.63 2.21 21.77
N SER A 37 1.96 2.42 20.49
CA SER A 37 1.58 3.62 19.76
C SER A 37 0.60 3.33 18.61
N TRP A 38 -0.34 4.25 18.42
CA TRP A 38 -1.22 4.26 17.24
C TRP A 38 -0.57 5.06 16.13
N TYR A 39 -0.71 4.58 14.89
CA TYR A 39 -0.21 5.25 13.68
C TYR A 39 -1.34 5.45 12.70
N LEU A 40 -1.50 6.67 12.23
CA LEU A 40 -2.36 6.99 11.09
C LEU A 40 -1.45 7.22 9.89
N ARG A 41 -1.48 6.28 8.94
CA ARG A 41 -0.60 6.29 7.78
C ARG A 41 -1.39 6.49 6.50
N ALA A 42 -0.97 7.47 5.71
CA ALA A 42 -1.50 7.71 4.38
C ALA A 42 -0.40 7.46 3.35
N TYR A 43 -0.72 6.65 2.35
CA TYR A 43 0.19 6.33 1.25
C TYR A 43 -0.29 7.04 0.01
N ILE A 44 0.54 7.92 -0.53
CA ILE A 44 0.22 8.75 -1.70
C ILE A 44 1.25 8.56 -2.80
N ASP A 45 0.84 8.80 -4.05
CA ASP A 45 1.73 8.70 -5.20
C ASP A 45 1.34 9.70 -6.27
N LYS A 46 2.19 9.86 -7.29
CA LYS A 46 1.91 10.68 -8.48
C LYS A 46 2.70 10.15 -9.68
N PRO A 47 2.32 10.50 -10.91
CA PRO A 47 3.13 10.18 -12.10
C PRO A 47 4.56 10.73 -11.92
N GLY A 48 5.56 9.87 -12.14
CA GLY A 48 6.95 10.24 -11.94
C GLY A 48 7.48 10.04 -10.52
N GLY A 49 6.60 9.67 -9.58
CA GLY A 49 6.95 9.38 -8.18
C GLY A 49 6.74 10.56 -7.25
N ILE A 50 6.27 10.26 -6.04
CA ILE A 50 6.06 11.24 -4.98
C ILE A 50 7.41 11.55 -4.30
N ASN A 51 7.63 12.79 -3.90
CA ASN A 51 8.84 13.19 -3.18
C ASN A 51 8.53 13.63 -1.74
N ILE A 52 9.58 13.92 -0.98
CA ILE A 52 9.46 14.31 0.43
C ILE A 52 8.64 15.60 0.58
N ASN A 53 8.84 16.58 -0.30
CA ASN A 53 8.10 17.85 -0.23
C ASN A 53 6.61 17.63 -0.47
N ASP A 54 6.24 16.74 -1.38
CA ASP A 54 4.85 16.40 -1.65
C ASP A 54 4.19 15.78 -0.41
N CYS A 55 4.89 14.83 0.23
CA CYS A 55 4.41 14.20 1.45
C CYS A 55 4.26 15.21 2.60
N GLU A 56 5.20 16.13 2.73
CA GLU A 56 5.17 17.17 3.75
C GLU A 56 4.01 18.14 3.54
N THR A 57 3.75 18.53 2.31
CA THR A 57 2.59 19.39 1.96
C THR A 57 1.28 18.75 2.35
N VAL A 58 1.08 17.49 1.97
CA VAL A 58 -0.12 16.72 2.31
C VAL A 58 -0.23 16.52 3.82
N SER A 59 0.87 16.21 4.47
CA SER A 59 0.93 16.01 5.93
C SER A 59 0.45 17.24 6.69
N ARG A 60 0.89 18.44 6.31
CA ARG A 60 0.45 19.69 6.93
C ARG A 60 -1.04 19.94 6.74
N ARG A 61 -1.53 19.76 5.53
CA ARG A 61 -2.96 19.93 5.21
C ARG A 61 -3.82 18.95 6.00
N LEU A 62 -3.41 17.68 6.02
CA LEU A 62 -4.12 16.64 6.76
C LEU A 62 -4.11 16.91 8.27
N SER A 63 -2.96 17.29 8.83
CA SER A 63 -2.83 17.60 10.25
C SER A 63 -3.76 18.73 10.68
N ASP A 64 -3.83 19.80 9.91
CA ASP A 64 -4.70 20.96 10.22
C ASP A 64 -6.17 20.55 10.23
N ILE A 65 -6.60 19.73 9.28
CA ILE A 65 -7.99 19.27 9.19
C ILE A 65 -8.31 18.29 10.31
N LEU A 66 -7.39 17.37 10.63
CA LEU A 66 -7.57 16.41 11.74
C LEU A 66 -7.69 17.12 13.08
N ASP A 67 -6.91 18.17 13.31
CA ASP A 67 -6.98 18.98 14.53
C ASP A 67 -8.32 19.70 14.63
N GLU A 68 -8.82 20.23 13.52
CA GLU A 68 -10.11 20.91 13.46
C GLU A 68 -11.29 19.99 13.71
N LYS A 69 -11.29 18.82 13.05
CA LYS A 69 -12.41 17.85 13.14
C LYS A 69 -12.36 16.98 14.39
N ASP A 70 -11.19 16.72 14.91
CA ASP A 70 -10.94 16.06 16.20
C ASP A 70 -11.78 14.77 16.43
N PHE A 71 -11.77 13.87 15.46
CA PHE A 71 -12.54 12.63 15.57
C PHE A 71 -11.74 11.41 16.03
N ILE A 72 -10.44 11.57 16.30
CA ILE A 72 -9.58 10.49 16.77
C ILE A 72 -9.29 10.70 18.25
N ASP A 73 -9.80 9.80 19.09
CA ASP A 73 -9.71 9.92 20.56
C ASP A 73 -8.34 9.51 21.10
N ASP A 74 -7.67 8.58 20.43
CA ASP A 74 -6.36 8.09 20.86
C ASP A 74 -5.25 9.08 20.49
N ALA A 75 -4.18 9.07 21.26
CA ALA A 75 -2.95 9.73 20.83
C ALA A 75 -2.37 8.92 19.66
N TYR A 76 -1.97 9.58 18.61
CA TYR A 76 -1.49 8.91 17.41
C TYR A 76 -0.33 9.67 16.75
N ILE A 77 0.46 8.94 15.98
CA ILE A 77 1.52 9.50 15.14
C ILE A 77 1.02 9.47 13.70
N MET A 78 1.06 10.61 13.03
CA MET A 78 0.63 10.73 11.64
C MET A 78 1.83 10.60 10.71
N GLU A 79 1.71 9.76 9.70
CA GLU A 79 2.73 9.57 8.68
C GLU A 79 2.11 9.65 7.29
N VAL A 80 2.72 10.44 6.41
CA VAL A 80 2.38 10.47 4.98
C VAL A 80 3.62 10.07 4.20
N SER A 81 3.49 9.04 3.37
CA SER A 81 4.64 8.51 2.63
C SER A 81 4.22 7.97 1.27
N SER A 82 5.22 7.64 0.44
CA SER A 82 4.94 6.92 -0.80
C SER A 82 4.68 5.44 -0.46
N PRO A 83 3.87 4.73 -1.29
CA PRO A 83 3.68 3.28 -1.11
C PRO A 83 4.95 2.51 -1.43
N GLY A 84 5.97 3.21 -1.84
CA GLY A 84 7.25 2.69 -2.27
C GLY A 84 7.75 1.56 -1.44
N LEU A 85 8.75 1.22 -1.63
CA LEU A 85 9.77 0.29 -1.29
C LEU A 85 9.41 -0.51 -0.03
N GLY A 86 9.02 -1.78 -0.20
CA GLY A 86 8.85 -2.71 0.89
C GLY A 86 7.44 -2.84 1.47
N ARG A 87 6.50 -2.01 1.05
CA ARG A 87 5.11 -2.18 1.49
C ARG A 87 4.51 -3.43 0.84
N PRO A 88 4.02 -4.41 1.63
CA PRO A 88 3.38 -5.58 1.06
C PRO A 88 2.07 -5.25 0.35
N LEU A 89 1.75 -5.98 -0.70
CA LEU A 89 0.43 -5.96 -1.33
C LEU A 89 -0.51 -6.79 -0.46
N LYS A 90 -1.57 -6.18 0.07
CA LYS A 90 -2.51 -6.86 0.98
C LYS A 90 -3.95 -6.79 0.51
N LYS A 91 -4.35 -5.65 -0.02
CA LYS A 91 -5.75 -5.38 -0.41
C LYS A 91 -5.93 -5.54 -1.91
N GLU A 92 -7.17 -5.79 -2.34
CA GLU A 92 -7.47 -5.93 -3.77
C GLU A 92 -7.02 -4.71 -4.59
N LYS A 93 -7.16 -3.50 -4.03
CA LYS A 93 -6.69 -2.29 -4.71
C LYS A 93 -5.18 -2.27 -4.90
N ASP A 94 -4.41 -2.88 -4.00
CA ASP A 94 -2.96 -2.98 -4.14
C ASP A 94 -2.59 -3.86 -5.34
N PHE A 95 -3.26 -5.00 -5.48
CA PHE A 95 -3.04 -5.90 -6.61
C PHE A 95 -3.48 -5.27 -7.94
N LYS A 96 -4.64 -4.62 -7.94
CA LYS A 96 -5.16 -3.93 -9.14
C LYS A 96 -4.18 -2.87 -9.62
N ARG A 97 -3.64 -2.08 -8.71
CA ARG A 97 -2.68 -1.03 -9.01
C ARG A 97 -1.36 -1.59 -9.54
N SER A 98 -0.98 -2.77 -9.09
CA SER A 98 0.30 -3.40 -9.42
C SER A 98 0.27 -4.27 -10.68
N LEU A 99 -0.90 -4.41 -11.32
CA LEU A 99 -0.99 -5.14 -12.59
C LEU A 99 -0.06 -4.52 -13.64
N GLY A 100 0.74 -5.35 -14.30
CA GLY A 100 1.73 -4.92 -15.28
C GLY A 100 3.06 -4.47 -14.66
N MET A 101 3.17 -4.46 -13.35
CA MET A 101 4.38 -4.07 -12.64
C MET A 101 5.15 -5.29 -12.13
N GLU A 102 6.45 -5.13 -11.98
CA GLU A 102 7.30 -6.20 -11.43
C GLU A 102 7.09 -6.31 -9.92
N VAL A 103 6.90 -7.55 -9.46
CA VAL A 103 6.70 -7.86 -8.04
C VAL A 103 7.69 -8.93 -7.58
N ASP A 104 8.04 -8.88 -6.29
CA ASP A 104 8.78 -9.92 -5.59
C ASP A 104 7.82 -10.72 -4.74
N ILE A 105 7.90 -12.05 -4.84
CA ILE A 105 7.11 -12.98 -4.04
C ILE A 105 8.04 -13.84 -3.20
N ARG A 106 7.70 -13.94 -1.90
CA ARG A 106 8.34 -14.92 -1.01
C ARG A 106 7.28 -15.91 -0.55
N THR A 107 7.58 -17.19 -0.60
CA THR A 107 6.66 -18.25 -0.21
C THR A 107 7.04 -18.86 1.13
N TYR A 108 6.05 -19.46 1.83
CA TYR A 108 6.30 -20.16 3.09
C TYR A 108 7.06 -21.47 2.86
N ARG A 109 6.72 -22.17 1.79
CA ARG A 109 7.37 -23.44 1.43
C ARG A 109 8.14 -23.30 0.12
N MET A 110 9.09 -24.21 -0.11
CA MET A 110 9.79 -24.24 -1.38
C MET A 110 8.86 -24.70 -2.50
N ILE A 111 8.88 -23.96 -3.60
CA ILE A 111 8.17 -24.29 -4.84
C ILE A 111 9.24 -24.31 -5.92
N ASP A 112 9.36 -25.41 -6.67
CA ASP A 112 10.38 -25.55 -7.69
C ASP A 112 11.80 -25.26 -7.15
N ARG A 113 12.06 -25.70 -5.92
CA ARG A 113 13.36 -25.60 -5.22
C ARG A 113 13.75 -24.17 -4.82
N GLN A 114 12.81 -23.24 -4.81
CA GLN A 114 13.08 -21.86 -4.39
C GLN A 114 11.90 -21.28 -3.61
N LYS A 115 12.18 -20.26 -2.81
CA LYS A 115 11.19 -19.54 -2.01
C LYS A 115 11.01 -18.10 -2.45
N GLU A 116 11.82 -17.62 -3.38
CA GLU A 116 11.77 -16.25 -3.87
C GLU A 116 11.57 -16.25 -5.39
N PHE A 117 10.63 -15.42 -5.83
CA PHE A 117 10.27 -15.31 -7.25
C PHE A 117 10.10 -13.83 -7.60
N THR A 118 10.50 -13.44 -8.79
CA THR A 118 10.31 -12.10 -9.31
C THR A 118 9.71 -12.20 -10.70
N GLY A 119 8.70 -11.39 -10.99
CA GLY A 119 8.06 -11.36 -12.29
C GLY A 119 7.02 -10.25 -12.39
N ILE A 120 6.41 -10.12 -13.56
CA ILE A 120 5.37 -9.13 -13.81
C ILE A 120 4.03 -9.68 -13.35
N LEU A 121 3.32 -8.93 -12.54
CA LEU A 121 1.98 -9.31 -12.08
C LEU A 121 1.01 -9.20 -13.27
N THR A 122 0.51 -10.33 -13.75
CA THR A 122 -0.38 -10.38 -14.92
C THR A 122 -1.84 -10.62 -14.57
N ALA A 123 -2.10 -11.33 -13.47
CA ALA A 123 -3.46 -11.63 -13.05
C ALA A 123 -3.51 -11.96 -11.56
N TYR A 124 -4.66 -11.78 -10.96
CA TYR A 124 -4.91 -12.17 -9.57
C TYR A 124 -6.42 -12.41 -9.38
N ASP A 125 -6.74 -13.19 -8.36
CA ASP A 125 -8.11 -13.33 -7.86
C ASP A 125 -8.06 -13.55 -6.34
N ALA A 126 -9.20 -13.87 -5.74
CA ALA A 126 -9.27 -14.05 -4.30
C ALA A 126 -8.38 -15.19 -3.77
N GLY A 127 -8.04 -16.17 -4.60
CA GLY A 127 -7.29 -17.35 -4.21
C GLY A 127 -5.90 -17.47 -4.81
N THR A 128 -5.62 -16.77 -5.91
CA THR A 128 -4.37 -16.95 -6.66
C THR A 128 -3.75 -15.63 -7.12
N VAL A 129 -2.45 -15.71 -7.42
CA VAL A 129 -1.67 -14.62 -8.05
C VAL A 129 -0.83 -15.24 -9.17
N THR A 130 -0.85 -14.63 -10.34
CA THR A 130 -0.08 -15.09 -11.51
C THR A 130 0.94 -14.03 -11.91
N ILE A 131 2.17 -14.47 -12.13
CA ILE A 131 3.26 -13.61 -12.61
C ILE A 131 3.84 -14.17 -13.91
N GLU A 132 4.38 -13.29 -14.73
CA GLU A 132 5.15 -13.65 -15.93
C GLU A 132 6.64 -13.55 -15.62
N LEU A 133 7.36 -14.64 -15.83
CA LEU A 133 8.79 -14.74 -15.58
C LEU A 133 9.61 -14.21 -16.76
N GLU A 134 10.92 -14.05 -16.58
CA GLU A 134 11.83 -13.55 -17.63
C GLU A 134 11.79 -14.35 -18.93
N ASP A 135 11.54 -15.65 -18.84
CA ASP A 135 11.45 -16.54 -20.01
C ASP A 135 10.08 -16.51 -20.71
N GLU A 136 9.25 -15.53 -20.36
CA GLU A 136 7.89 -15.33 -20.88
C GLU A 136 6.89 -16.43 -20.46
N THR A 137 7.28 -17.35 -19.58
CA THR A 137 6.35 -18.31 -18.98
C THR A 137 5.61 -17.68 -17.81
N THR A 138 4.43 -18.20 -17.49
CA THR A 138 3.64 -17.74 -16.35
C THR A 138 3.71 -18.74 -15.21
N LYS A 139 3.58 -18.22 -13.98
CA LYS A 139 3.53 -19.06 -12.79
C LYS A 139 2.41 -18.54 -11.88
N THR A 140 1.55 -19.45 -11.44
CA THR A 140 0.43 -19.13 -10.57
C THR A 140 0.68 -19.69 -9.18
N PHE A 141 0.48 -18.83 -8.17
CA PHE A 141 0.65 -19.17 -6.75
C PHE A 141 -0.70 -19.13 -6.06
N ASP A 142 -0.93 -20.05 -5.14
CA ASP A 142 -2.03 -19.95 -4.20
C ASP A 142 -1.67 -18.85 -3.18
N ARG A 143 -2.58 -17.95 -2.88
CA ARG A 143 -2.32 -16.87 -1.90
C ARG A 143 -1.93 -17.42 -0.54
N GLY A 144 -2.45 -18.58 -0.14
CA GLY A 144 -2.06 -19.25 1.10
C GLY A 144 -0.59 -19.67 1.18
N ASP A 145 0.06 -19.84 0.05
CA ASP A 145 1.48 -20.17 -0.03
C ASP A 145 2.39 -18.94 -0.01
N ILE A 146 1.84 -17.74 -0.21
CA ILE A 146 2.60 -16.50 -0.28
C ILE A 146 2.78 -15.91 1.11
N ALA A 147 4.04 -15.84 1.58
CA ALA A 147 4.39 -15.19 2.83
C ALA A 147 4.46 -13.67 2.68
N LEU A 148 4.94 -13.21 1.52
CA LEU A 148 5.11 -11.78 1.22
C LEU A 148 5.04 -11.57 -0.28
N ILE A 149 4.30 -10.55 -0.71
CA ILE A 149 4.34 -10.03 -2.08
C ILE A 149 4.43 -8.51 -2.02
N ARG A 150 5.34 -7.92 -2.79
CA ARG A 150 5.56 -6.47 -2.83
C ARG A 150 6.09 -6.07 -4.21
N LEU A 151 6.03 -4.78 -4.51
CA LEU A 151 6.65 -4.25 -5.73
C LEU A 151 8.16 -4.49 -5.67
N ALA A 152 8.72 -4.97 -6.77
CA ALA A 152 10.16 -5.21 -6.88
C ALA A 152 10.93 -3.90 -7.01
N PHE A 153 12.18 -3.93 -6.56
CA PHE A 153 13.09 -2.80 -6.66
C PHE A 153 14.23 -3.09 -7.60
N ASP A 154 14.51 -2.12 -8.45
CA ASP A 154 15.76 -2.03 -9.16
C ASP A 154 16.66 -1.03 -8.42
N PHE A 155 17.70 -1.53 -7.90
CA PHE A 155 18.77 -0.71 -7.33
C PHE A 155 19.87 -0.51 -8.36
#